data_9d009f0c1b034bc1f231fe49a064e0fa
#
_entry.id   9d009f0c1b034bc1f231fe49a064e0fa
#
_cell.length_a   1.000
_cell.length_b   1.000
_cell.length_c   1.000
_cell.angle_alpha   90.00
_cell.angle_beta   90.00
_cell.angle_gamma   90.00
#
_symmetry.space_group_name_H-M   'P 1'
#
loop_
_entity.id
_entity.type
_entity.pdbx_description
1 polymer ?
#
loop_
_entity_poly.entity_id
_entity_poly.type
_entity_poly.pdbx_seq_one_letter_code
_entity_poly.pdbx_strand_id
1 'polypeptide(L)'
;MANVVVFFAQVFEEIEGLATVDILRRAGHTVHTVGLGSEVITGSHQISVKMDDVLDTFYWADIDALVLPGGLPGATHLRDDDFLMKKLKEYSKKGKIIAAICAAPIALHRAGLLKDKKYTCYPGVEKDINQGSYTGHLVEVDGKLITGCGPAATFEFAYTIAEALGTDTSALREGMQYNKLLKK
;
A
#
# COMPACT_ATOMS: atom_id res chain seq x y z
N MET A 1 4.70 17.96 -3.33
CA MET A 1 4.20 16.96 -4.28
C MET A 1 5.21 15.83 -4.30
N ALA A 2 4.78 14.59 -4.09
CA ALA A 2 5.64 13.41 -4.05
C ALA A 2 5.22 12.42 -5.14
N ASN A 3 6.12 11.49 -5.52
CA ASN A 3 5.86 10.44 -6.49
C ASN A 3 5.64 9.12 -5.76
N VAL A 4 4.47 8.52 -5.94
CA VAL A 4 4.04 7.29 -5.29
C VAL A 4 3.80 6.21 -6.33
N VAL A 5 4.24 4.98 -6.05
CA VAL A 5 3.93 3.81 -6.85
C VAL A 5 2.98 2.91 -6.06
N VAL A 6 1.84 2.59 -6.64
CA VAL A 6 0.91 1.58 -6.11
C VAL A 6 0.95 0.38 -7.04
N PHE A 7 1.31 -0.79 -6.51
CA PHE A 7 1.47 -2.03 -7.29
C PHE A 7 0.18 -2.83 -7.33
N PHE A 8 -0.16 -3.32 -8.50
CA PHE A 8 -1.34 -4.13 -8.71
C PHE A 8 -0.97 -5.48 -9.30
N ALA A 9 -1.46 -6.54 -8.69
CA ALA A 9 -1.40 -7.89 -9.22
C ALA A 9 -2.81 -8.43 -9.45
N GLN A 10 -2.95 -9.43 -10.33
CA GLN A 10 -4.25 -10.08 -10.55
C GLN A 10 -4.87 -10.52 -9.22
N VAL A 11 -6.17 -10.31 -9.07
CA VAL A 11 -6.95 -10.61 -7.87
C VAL A 11 -6.57 -9.76 -6.65
N PHE A 12 -6.18 -8.48 -6.90
CA PHE A 12 -6.02 -7.49 -5.81
C PHE A 12 -7.38 -7.15 -5.19
N GLU A 13 -7.38 -6.54 -4.01
CA GLU A 13 -8.60 -6.02 -3.38
C GLU A 13 -8.87 -4.59 -3.88
N GLU A 14 -10.04 -4.39 -4.49
CA GLU A 14 -10.36 -3.19 -5.26
C GLU A 14 -10.44 -1.94 -4.39
N ILE A 15 -11.07 -2.01 -3.21
CA ILE A 15 -11.20 -0.87 -2.30
C ILE A 15 -9.79 -0.41 -1.87
N GLU A 16 -8.93 -1.36 -1.49
CA GLU A 16 -7.59 -1.07 -0.99
C GLU A 16 -6.70 -0.42 -2.04
N GLY A 17 -6.73 -0.94 -3.26
CA GLY A 17 -5.94 -0.39 -4.37
C GLY A 17 -6.49 0.96 -4.84
N LEU A 18 -7.75 0.99 -5.25
CA LEU A 18 -8.32 2.14 -5.95
C LEU A 18 -8.59 3.34 -5.04
N ALA A 19 -9.11 3.13 -3.82
CA ALA A 19 -9.33 4.23 -2.90
C ALA A 19 -7.99 4.84 -2.42
N THR A 20 -6.95 4.02 -2.25
CA THR A 20 -5.60 4.54 -1.93
C THR A 20 -5.09 5.44 -3.06
N VAL A 21 -5.21 5.01 -4.32
CA VAL A 21 -4.83 5.83 -5.49
C VAL A 21 -5.62 7.14 -5.54
N ASP A 22 -6.95 7.08 -5.41
CA ASP A 22 -7.82 8.26 -5.47
C ASP A 22 -7.46 9.27 -4.38
N ILE A 23 -7.32 8.82 -3.13
CA ILE A 23 -7.01 9.71 -2.00
C ILE A 23 -5.63 10.36 -2.16
N LEU A 24 -4.62 9.61 -2.57
CA LEU A 24 -3.27 10.16 -2.76
C LEU A 24 -3.22 11.15 -3.92
N ARG A 25 -3.96 10.90 -5.02
CA ARG A 25 -4.11 11.87 -6.12
C ARG A 25 -4.86 13.14 -5.67
N ARG A 26 -5.93 13.01 -4.86
CA ARG A 26 -6.62 14.16 -4.23
C ARG A 26 -5.73 14.94 -3.29
N ALA A 27 -4.80 14.28 -2.61
CA ALA A 27 -3.81 14.91 -1.75
C ALA A 27 -2.71 15.67 -2.52
N GLY A 28 -2.75 15.67 -3.87
CA GLY A 28 -1.83 16.40 -4.74
C GLY A 28 -0.54 15.65 -5.05
N HIS A 29 -0.47 14.33 -4.82
CA HIS A 29 0.68 13.53 -5.20
C HIS A 29 0.55 12.99 -6.63
N THR A 30 1.70 12.77 -7.29
CA THR A 30 1.76 11.99 -8.52
C THR A 30 1.72 10.51 -8.15
N VAL A 31 0.68 9.80 -8.61
CA VAL A 31 0.50 8.38 -8.29
C VAL A 31 0.51 7.57 -9.57
N HIS A 32 1.48 6.67 -9.68
CA HIS A 32 1.60 5.69 -10.74
C HIS A 32 0.96 4.37 -10.31
N THR A 33 -0.01 3.89 -11.06
CA THR A 33 -0.54 2.54 -10.91
C THR A 33 0.29 1.59 -11.76
N VAL A 34 0.94 0.62 -11.13
CA VAL A 34 1.90 -0.27 -11.80
C VAL A 34 1.42 -1.72 -11.71
N GLY A 35 1.13 -2.31 -12.86
CA GLY A 35 0.66 -3.68 -12.96
C GLY A 35 1.80 -4.70 -12.96
N LEU A 36 1.63 -5.81 -12.25
CA LEU A 36 2.52 -6.94 -12.28
C LEU A 36 2.24 -7.79 -13.53
N GLY A 37 3.14 -7.73 -14.52
CA GLY A 37 3.09 -8.52 -15.75
C GLY A 37 2.00 -8.15 -16.75
N SER A 38 1.14 -7.14 -16.49
CA SER A 38 0.07 -6.73 -17.41
C SER A 38 -0.36 -5.28 -17.17
N GLU A 39 -0.80 -4.61 -18.26
CA GLU A 39 -1.45 -3.28 -18.17
C GLU A 39 -2.89 -3.36 -17.66
N VAL A 40 -3.55 -4.51 -17.79
CA VAL A 40 -4.92 -4.70 -17.32
C VAL A 40 -4.92 -5.70 -16.18
N ILE A 41 -5.30 -5.23 -15.01
CA ILE A 41 -5.37 -6.03 -13.80
C ILE A 41 -6.83 -6.13 -13.36
N THR A 42 -7.28 -7.35 -13.11
CA THR A 42 -8.64 -7.63 -12.62
C THR A 42 -8.58 -7.97 -11.13
N GLY A 43 -9.39 -7.28 -10.35
CA GLY A 43 -9.47 -7.48 -8.90
C GLY A 43 -10.26 -8.72 -8.49
N SER A 44 -10.34 -8.96 -7.19
CA SER A 44 -11.01 -10.12 -6.59
C SER A 44 -12.53 -10.12 -6.81
N HIS A 45 -13.12 -8.95 -7.09
CA HIS A 45 -14.55 -8.76 -7.37
C HIS A 45 -14.82 -8.48 -8.86
N GLN A 46 -13.92 -8.93 -9.74
CA GLN A 46 -14.07 -8.90 -11.20
C GLN A 46 -14.11 -7.48 -11.82
N ILE A 47 -13.54 -6.50 -11.15
CA ILE A 47 -13.38 -5.15 -11.70
C ILE A 47 -12.02 -5.08 -12.38
N SER A 48 -12.02 -4.89 -13.69
CA SER A 48 -10.79 -4.74 -14.47
C SER A 48 -10.40 -3.26 -14.56
N VAL A 49 -9.13 -2.99 -14.27
CA VAL A 49 -8.56 -1.63 -14.26
C VAL A 49 -7.34 -1.60 -15.16
N LYS A 50 -7.24 -0.55 -15.99
CA LYS A 50 -6.02 -0.29 -16.75
C LYS A 50 -5.03 0.47 -15.89
N MET A 51 -3.81 -0.05 -15.80
CA MET A 51 -2.68 0.56 -15.10
C MET A 51 -2.01 1.63 -15.96
N ASP A 52 -1.35 2.57 -15.31
CA ASP A 52 -0.54 3.59 -15.99
C ASP A 52 0.72 2.96 -16.63
N ASP A 53 1.31 1.97 -15.93
CA ASP A 53 2.57 1.31 -16.29
C ASP A 53 2.54 -0.19 -15.98
N VAL A 54 3.57 -0.91 -16.46
CA VAL A 54 3.86 -2.30 -16.11
C VAL A 54 5.21 -2.37 -15.40
N LEU A 55 5.32 -3.23 -14.38
CA LEU A 55 6.50 -3.33 -13.51
C LEU A 55 7.82 -3.49 -14.28
N ASP A 56 7.81 -4.30 -15.35
CA ASP A 56 9.02 -4.63 -16.13
C ASP A 56 9.58 -3.44 -16.92
N THR A 57 8.73 -2.47 -17.26
CA THR A 57 9.08 -1.30 -18.08
C THR A 57 9.02 0.02 -17.30
N PHE A 58 8.60 -0.03 -16.03
CA PHE A 58 8.43 1.17 -15.21
C PHE A 58 9.74 1.91 -14.99
N TYR A 59 9.71 3.24 -15.19
CA TYR A 59 10.87 4.10 -14.98
C TYR A 59 11.00 4.53 -13.52
N TRP A 60 12.04 4.05 -12.85
CA TRP A 60 12.29 4.19 -11.42
C TRP A 60 13.07 5.46 -11.05
N ALA A 61 12.55 6.65 -11.33
CA ALA A 61 13.17 7.90 -10.92
C ALA A 61 12.32 8.62 -9.86
N ASP A 62 12.97 9.19 -8.87
CA ASP A 62 12.40 10.12 -7.89
C ASP A 62 11.15 9.60 -7.15
N ILE A 63 11.08 8.29 -6.85
CA ILE A 63 9.97 7.69 -6.11
C ILE A 63 10.15 7.92 -4.61
N ASP A 64 9.08 8.34 -3.95
CA ASP A 64 9.02 8.68 -2.53
C ASP A 64 8.30 7.64 -1.67
N ALA A 65 7.38 6.89 -2.26
CA ALA A 65 6.65 5.83 -1.57
C ALA A 65 6.31 4.65 -2.48
N LEU A 66 6.35 3.44 -1.92
CA LEU A 66 5.90 2.19 -2.54
C LEU A 66 4.73 1.65 -1.73
N VAL A 67 3.61 1.33 -2.39
CA VAL A 67 2.37 0.91 -1.74
C VAL A 67 1.88 -0.41 -2.33
N LEU A 68 1.55 -1.36 -1.46
CA LEU A 68 1.07 -2.69 -1.81
C LEU A 68 -0.36 -2.88 -1.28
N PRO A 69 -1.38 -2.90 -2.14
CA PRO A 69 -2.73 -3.36 -1.79
C PRO A 69 -2.73 -4.85 -1.46
N GLY A 70 -3.73 -5.28 -0.71
CA GLY A 70 -3.94 -6.68 -0.40
C GLY A 70 -4.83 -7.41 -1.42
N GLY A 71 -5.66 -8.30 -0.90
CA GLY A 71 -6.36 -9.29 -1.70
C GLY A 71 -5.53 -10.57 -1.89
N LEU A 72 -6.17 -11.72 -1.82
CA LEU A 72 -5.52 -13.01 -2.08
C LEU A 72 -6.14 -13.64 -3.33
N PRO A 73 -5.31 -14.21 -4.22
CA PRO A 73 -3.85 -14.36 -4.18
C PRO A 73 -3.03 -13.14 -4.65
N GLY A 74 -3.62 -11.97 -4.91
CA GLY A 74 -2.89 -10.78 -5.40
C GLY A 74 -1.66 -10.42 -4.55
N ALA A 75 -1.80 -10.37 -3.23
CA ALA A 75 -0.70 -10.12 -2.31
C ALA A 75 0.39 -11.23 -2.38
N THR A 76 -0.01 -12.47 -2.67
CA THR A 76 0.93 -13.58 -2.90
C THR A 76 1.73 -13.37 -4.18
N HIS A 77 1.08 -12.91 -5.25
CA HIS A 77 1.76 -12.61 -6.50
C HIS A 77 2.78 -11.48 -6.31
N LEU A 78 2.41 -10.39 -5.59
CA LEU A 78 3.35 -9.32 -5.25
C LEU A 78 4.52 -9.85 -4.40
N ARG A 79 4.22 -10.68 -3.39
CA ARG A 79 5.24 -11.29 -2.54
C ARG A 79 6.24 -12.09 -3.36
N ASP A 80 5.77 -12.87 -4.33
CA ASP A 80 6.58 -13.87 -5.04
C ASP A 80 7.41 -13.25 -6.20
N ASP A 81 7.22 -11.97 -6.50
CA ASP A 81 8.03 -11.27 -7.49
C ASP A 81 9.39 -10.83 -6.92
N ASP A 82 10.47 -11.42 -7.45
CA ASP A 82 11.83 -11.16 -6.98
C ASP A 82 12.32 -9.75 -7.29
N PHE A 83 11.87 -9.16 -8.40
CA PHE A 83 12.25 -7.80 -8.76
C PHE A 83 11.61 -6.79 -7.81
N LEU A 84 10.30 -6.95 -7.53
CA LEU A 84 9.62 -6.12 -6.55
C LEU A 84 10.26 -6.24 -5.16
N MET A 85 10.62 -7.46 -4.73
CA MET A 85 11.31 -7.66 -3.44
C MET A 85 12.65 -6.92 -3.37
N LYS A 86 13.41 -6.88 -4.46
CA LYS A 86 14.64 -6.07 -4.55
C LYS A 86 14.35 -4.58 -4.44
N LYS A 87 13.31 -4.10 -5.12
CA LYS A 87 12.88 -2.68 -5.07
C LYS A 87 12.41 -2.26 -3.69
N LEU A 88 11.61 -3.06 -3.01
CA LEU A 88 11.19 -2.77 -1.63
C LEU A 88 12.40 -2.60 -0.70
N LYS A 89 13.39 -3.50 -0.78
CA LYS A 89 14.63 -3.40 0.01
C LYS A 89 15.45 -2.17 -0.35
N GLU A 90 15.58 -1.86 -1.65
CA GLU A 90 16.32 -0.71 -2.14
C GLU A 90 15.72 0.60 -1.61
N TYR A 91 14.39 0.80 -1.78
CA TYR A 91 13.72 2.02 -1.40
C TYR A 91 13.60 2.18 0.12
N SER A 92 13.43 1.08 0.86
CA SER A 92 13.52 1.09 2.32
C SER A 92 14.89 1.57 2.80
N LYS A 93 15.99 1.08 2.21
CA LYS A 93 17.35 1.55 2.53
C LYS A 93 17.58 3.03 2.19
N LYS A 94 16.90 3.56 1.18
CA LYS A 94 16.91 4.98 0.83
C LYS A 94 16.05 5.85 1.77
N GLY A 95 15.43 5.27 2.80
CA GLY A 95 14.56 5.98 3.73
C GLY A 95 13.22 6.40 3.13
N LYS A 96 12.79 5.76 2.05
CA LYS A 96 11.50 6.02 1.41
C LYS A 96 10.39 5.29 2.14
N ILE A 97 9.15 5.76 1.98
CA ILE A 97 7.98 5.13 2.60
C ILE A 97 7.69 3.80 1.91
N ILE A 98 7.48 2.76 2.72
CA ILE A 98 6.99 1.46 2.27
C ILE A 98 5.67 1.21 3.00
N ALA A 99 4.61 1.01 2.24
CA ALA A 99 3.28 0.81 2.80
C ALA A 99 2.62 -0.47 2.26
N ALA A 100 1.91 -1.20 3.13
CA ALA A 100 1.18 -2.41 2.74
C ALA A 100 -0.07 -2.59 3.59
N ILE A 101 -1.16 -3.05 2.98
CA ILE A 101 -2.44 -3.22 3.67
C ILE A 101 -2.95 -4.66 3.56
N CYS A 102 -3.75 -5.09 4.55
CA CYS A 102 -4.49 -6.35 4.53
C CYS A 102 -3.55 -7.57 4.50
N ALA A 103 -3.55 -8.34 3.41
CA ALA A 103 -2.65 -9.48 3.24
C ALA A 103 -1.25 -9.09 2.77
N ALA A 104 -1.06 -7.89 2.20
CA ALA A 104 0.20 -7.48 1.57
C ALA A 104 1.43 -7.42 2.51
N PRO A 105 1.33 -7.26 3.85
CA PRO A 105 2.47 -7.37 4.74
C PRO A 105 3.27 -8.67 4.63
N ILE A 106 2.72 -9.76 4.05
CA ILE A 106 3.50 -10.97 3.71
C ILE A 106 4.66 -10.67 2.74
N ALA A 107 4.49 -9.69 1.85
CA ALA A 107 5.55 -9.24 0.95
C ALA A 107 6.65 -8.48 1.70
N LEU A 108 6.27 -7.64 2.67
CA LEU A 108 7.22 -6.96 3.56
C LEU A 108 8.01 -7.96 4.41
N HIS A 109 7.34 -9.01 4.89
CA HIS A 109 7.98 -10.12 5.61
C HIS A 109 9.04 -10.80 4.73
N ARG A 110 8.68 -11.21 3.50
CA ARG A 110 9.64 -11.81 2.56
C ARG A 110 10.81 -10.87 2.23
N ALA A 111 10.55 -9.57 2.15
CA ALA A 111 11.59 -8.57 1.95
C ALA A 111 12.46 -8.33 3.20
N GLY A 112 12.12 -8.90 4.37
CA GLY A 112 12.84 -8.71 5.63
C GLY A 112 12.65 -7.33 6.25
N LEU A 113 11.57 -6.62 5.89
CA LEU A 113 11.30 -5.23 6.31
C LEU A 113 10.50 -5.13 7.61
N LEU A 114 10.00 -6.26 8.13
CA LEU A 114 9.24 -6.30 9.38
C LEU A 114 10.11 -6.62 10.61
N LYS A 115 11.40 -6.94 10.41
CA LYS A 115 12.30 -7.24 11.54
C LYS A 115 12.38 -6.04 12.48
N ASP A 116 12.12 -6.28 13.76
CA ASP A 116 12.15 -5.28 14.85
C ASP A 116 11.17 -4.10 14.61
N LYS A 117 10.09 -4.33 13.83
CA LYS A 117 9.06 -3.35 13.49
C LYS A 117 7.72 -3.71 14.09
N LYS A 118 6.93 -2.68 14.43
CA LYS A 118 5.50 -2.82 14.67
C LYS A 118 4.76 -2.82 13.33
N TYR A 119 3.76 -3.67 13.20
CA TYR A 119 2.93 -3.74 12.00
C TYR A 119 1.53 -4.21 12.33
N THR A 120 0.61 -3.95 11.42
CA THR A 120 -0.73 -4.56 11.38
C THR A 120 -0.95 -5.22 10.02
N CYS A 121 -1.90 -6.15 9.96
CA CYS A 121 -2.32 -6.84 8.74
C CYS A 121 -3.73 -7.38 8.93
N TYR A 122 -4.30 -8.01 7.90
CA TYR A 122 -5.59 -8.68 8.02
C TYR A 122 -5.53 -9.79 9.08
N PRO A 123 -6.52 -9.86 9.99
CA PRO A 123 -6.54 -10.86 11.06
C PRO A 123 -6.39 -12.29 10.53
N GLY A 124 -5.40 -13.00 11.05
CA GLY A 124 -5.02 -14.35 10.62
C GLY A 124 -3.77 -14.40 9.75
N VAL A 125 -3.47 -13.34 9.00
CA VAL A 125 -2.27 -13.23 8.15
C VAL A 125 -0.99 -13.13 8.99
N GLU A 126 -1.09 -12.58 10.20
CA GLU A 126 0.06 -12.52 11.14
C GLU A 126 0.66 -13.88 11.46
N LYS A 127 -0.10 -14.97 11.29
CA LYS A 127 0.38 -16.34 11.53
C LYS A 127 1.45 -16.78 10.54
N ASP A 128 1.45 -16.19 9.35
CA ASP A 128 2.43 -16.44 8.29
C ASP A 128 3.64 -15.49 8.38
N ILE A 129 3.64 -14.57 9.36
CA ILE A 129 4.69 -13.57 9.57
C ILE A 129 5.40 -13.86 10.88
N ASN A 130 6.64 -14.31 10.80
CA ASN A 130 7.46 -14.65 11.98
C ASN A 130 8.46 -13.54 12.35
N GLN A 131 8.22 -12.31 11.91
CA GLN A 131 9.05 -11.12 12.17
C GLN A 131 8.18 -9.97 12.70
N GLY A 132 8.79 -9.10 13.50
CA GLY A 132 8.13 -7.91 14.02
C GLY A 132 7.09 -8.19 15.10
N SER A 133 6.33 -7.16 15.44
CA SER A 133 5.29 -7.17 16.46
C SER A 133 3.95 -6.79 15.86
N TYR A 134 3.05 -7.75 15.72
CA TYR A 134 1.67 -7.52 15.28
C TYR A 134 0.89 -6.74 16.35
N THR A 135 0.26 -5.64 15.96
CA THR A 135 -0.47 -4.75 16.89
C THR A 135 -1.98 -4.89 16.80
N GLY A 136 -2.53 -5.30 15.66
CA GLY A 136 -3.96 -5.35 15.42
C GLY A 136 -4.63 -3.99 15.30
N HIS A 137 -3.87 -2.89 15.21
CA HIS A 137 -4.40 -1.56 15.00
C HIS A 137 -5.00 -1.41 13.59
N LEU A 138 -5.88 -0.43 13.42
CA LEU A 138 -6.46 -0.11 12.10
C LEU A 138 -5.35 0.24 11.09
N VAL A 139 -4.45 1.13 11.52
CA VAL A 139 -3.22 1.51 10.82
C VAL A 139 -2.07 1.54 11.82
N GLU A 140 -0.91 1.07 11.44
CA GLU A 140 0.32 1.11 12.24
C GLU A 140 1.42 1.83 11.47
N VAL A 141 2.14 2.72 12.17
CA VAL A 141 3.27 3.48 11.62
C VAL A 141 4.51 3.21 12.46
N ASP A 142 5.55 2.68 11.83
CA ASP A 142 6.86 2.50 12.45
C ASP A 142 7.96 3.12 11.57
N GLY A 143 8.24 4.39 11.81
CA GLY A 143 9.16 5.18 11.01
C GLY A 143 8.64 5.40 9.58
N LYS A 144 9.28 4.81 8.59
CA LYS A 144 8.88 4.87 7.18
C LYS A 144 8.07 3.65 6.72
N LEU A 145 7.72 2.77 7.64
CA LEU A 145 6.84 1.63 7.40
C LEU A 145 5.42 1.98 7.83
N ILE A 146 4.45 1.81 6.93
CA ILE A 146 3.03 2.06 7.20
C ILE A 146 2.25 0.80 6.82
N THR A 147 1.45 0.27 7.74
CA THR A 147 0.63 -0.91 7.46
C THR A 147 -0.82 -0.67 7.83
N GLY A 148 -1.76 -1.29 7.12
CA GLY A 148 -3.19 -1.22 7.36
C GLY A 148 -3.81 -2.61 7.53
N CYS A 149 -4.88 -2.73 8.33
CA CYS A 149 -5.43 -4.03 8.68
C CYS A 149 -6.36 -4.64 7.62
N GLY A 150 -6.94 -3.86 6.71
CA GLY A 150 -7.85 -4.39 5.70
C GLY A 150 -8.74 -3.33 5.05
N PRO A 151 -9.75 -3.71 4.24
CA PRO A 151 -10.51 -2.78 3.39
C PRO A 151 -11.10 -1.59 4.13
N ALA A 152 -11.65 -1.78 5.33
CA ALA A 152 -12.21 -0.69 6.14
C ALA A 152 -11.16 0.33 6.62
N ALA A 153 -9.89 -0.05 6.66
CA ALA A 153 -8.78 0.83 7.04
C ALA A 153 -8.28 1.72 5.89
N THR A 154 -8.69 1.46 4.65
CA THR A 154 -8.07 2.03 3.44
C THR A 154 -8.02 3.55 3.45
N PHE A 155 -9.10 4.20 3.87
CA PHE A 155 -9.14 5.67 3.93
C PHE A 155 -8.08 6.21 4.91
N GLU A 156 -8.06 5.70 6.14
CA GLU A 156 -7.09 6.11 7.15
C GLU A 156 -5.66 5.78 6.72
N PHE A 157 -5.44 4.61 6.12
CA PHE A 157 -4.16 4.19 5.58
C PHE A 157 -3.65 5.16 4.50
N ALA A 158 -4.51 5.55 3.55
CA ALA A 158 -4.15 6.48 2.49
C ALA A 158 -3.87 7.90 3.03
N TYR A 159 -4.67 8.40 3.97
CA TYR A 159 -4.41 9.67 4.64
C TYR A 159 -3.08 9.63 5.41
N THR A 160 -2.81 8.57 6.14
CA THR A 160 -1.56 8.38 6.87
C THR A 160 -0.35 8.42 5.95
N ILE A 161 -0.44 7.80 4.76
CA ILE A 161 0.62 7.87 3.73
C ILE A 161 0.80 9.32 3.26
N ALA A 162 -0.30 10.03 2.94
CA ALA A 162 -0.24 11.43 2.49
C ALA A 162 0.39 12.35 3.55
N GLU A 163 0.05 12.15 4.82
CA GLU A 163 0.61 12.90 5.96
C GLU A 163 2.10 12.59 6.14
N ALA A 164 2.51 11.33 6.01
CA ALA A 164 3.92 10.92 6.06
C ALA A 164 4.74 11.49 4.88
N LEU A 165 4.08 11.85 3.77
CA LEU A 165 4.66 12.56 2.63
C LEU A 165 4.62 14.09 2.78
N GLY A 166 4.12 14.59 3.91
CA GLY A 166 4.13 16.02 4.27
C GLY A 166 2.87 16.80 3.87
N THR A 167 1.78 16.12 3.50
CA THR A 167 0.51 16.78 3.17
C THR A 167 -0.38 16.90 4.42
N ASP A 168 -0.92 18.08 4.69
CA ASP A 168 -2.02 18.24 5.64
C ASP A 168 -3.31 17.71 5.00
N THR A 169 -3.88 16.63 5.54
CA THR A 169 -5.09 15.98 5.02
C THR A 169 -6.39 16.54 5.61
N SER A 170 -6.35 17.53 6.50
CA SER A 170 -7.51 18.02 7.23
C SER A 170 -8.65 18.49 6.29
N ALA A 171 -8.34 19.32 5.31
CA ALA A 171 -9.31 19.80 4.32
C ALA A 171 -9.82 18.68 3.41
N LEU A 172 -8.95 17.72 3.07
CA LEU A 172 -9.31 16.55 2.26
C LEU A 172 -10.28 15.64 3.01
N ARG A 173 -9.98 15.31 4.27
CA ARG A 173 -10.84 14.51 5.16
C ARG A 173 -12.24 15.16 5.30
N GLU A 174 -12.30 16.48 5.45
CA GLU A 174 -13.57 17.20 5.54
C GLU A 174 -14.33 17.19 4.20
N GLY A 175 -13.66 17.48 3.08
CA GLY A 175 -14.24 17.47 1.74
C GLY A 175 -14.78 16.08 1.34
N MET A 176 -14.11 15.01 1.73
CA MET A 176 -14.55 13.63 1.53
C MET A 176 -15.58 13.14 2.56
N GLN A 177 -16.00 14.00 3.49
CA GLN A 177 -16.95 13.71 4.57
C GLN A 177 -16.46 12.59 5.53
N TYR A 178 -15.16 12.29 5.51
CA TYR A 178 -14.58 11.24 6.33
C TYR A 178 -14.78 11.47 7.82
N ASN A 179 -14.67 12.73 8.26
CA ASN A 179 -14.85 13.10 9.67
C ASN A 179 -16.25 12.78 10.22
N LYS A 180 -17.26 12.59 9.36
CA LYS A 180 -18.60 12.16 9.78
C LYS A 180 -18.62 10.71 10.26
N LEU A 181 -17.72 9.86 9.78
CA LEU A 181 -17.60 8.48 10.25
C LEU A 181 -17.08 8.40 11.69
N LEU A 182 -16.33 9.40 12.12
CA LEU A 182 -15.70 9.47 13.44
C LEU A 182 -16.60 10.11 14.51
N LYS A 183 -17.67 10.80 14.08
CA LYS A 183 -18.67 11.44 14.96
C LYS A 183 -19.82 10.46 15.19
N LYS A 184 -19.62 9.51 16.11
CA LYS A 184 -20.71 8.71 16.69
C LYS A 184 -21.05 9.23 18.06
#